data_b8362e3df510d79e91acd85b0d16017f
#
_entry.id   b8362e3df510d79e91acd85b0d16017f
#
_cell.length_a   1.000
_cell.length_b   1.000
_cell.length_c   1.000
_cell.angle_alpha   90.00
_cell.angle_beta   90.00
_cell.angle_gamma   90.00
#
_symmetry.space_group_name_H-M   'P 1'
#
loop_
_entity.id
_entity.type
_entity.pdbx_description
1 polymer ?
#
loop_
_entity_poly.entity_id
_entity_poly.type
_entity_poly.pdbx_seq_one_letter_code
_entity_poly.pdbx_strand_id
1 'polypeptide(L)'
;MSKRIQAVDVDVFYGKFKAVEGVNIDIAPRSVTAFIGPSGCGKTTFLRSINRMHEVLPGATVDGQLLLDGEDIYGPGVDPVRVRSQIGMVFQRPNPFPTMSIRDNVLAGYKLNGTRLNKSRADELVEKSLRGANLWNEVKDRLDKPGSGLSGGQQQRLCIARSIAVQPDVILMDEPLSLIHI
;
A
#
# COMPACT_ATOMS: atom_id res chain seq x y z
N MET A 1 13.66 -6.13 -0.85
CA MET A 1 13.81 -7.01 -2.04
C MET A 1 12.39 -7.36 -2.49
N SER A 2 12.15 -7.55 -3.79
CA SER A 2 10.80 -7.93 -4.24
C SER A 2 10.51 -9.40 -3.87
N LYS A 3 9.32 -9.67 -3.38
CA LYS A 3 8.88 -10.99 -2.91
C LYS A 3 7.80 -11.59 -3.80
N ARG A 4 7.73 -12.91 -3.85
CA ARG A 4 6.68 -13.68 -4.52
C ARG A 4 5.41 -13.66 -3.68
N ILE A 5 4.24 -13.52 -4.31
CA ILE A 5 2.93 -13.70 -3.67
C ILE A 5 2.26 -14.91 -4.29
N GLN A 6 1.74 -15.80 -3.47
CA GLN A 6 0.95 -16.94 -3.91
C GLN A 6 -0.36 -16.98 -3.12
N ALA A 7 -1.47 -17.13 -3.83
CA ALA A 7 -2.76 -17.45 -3.24
C ALA A 7 -3.12 -18.88 -3.66
N VAL A 8 -3.51 -19.69 -2.70
CA VAL A 8 -3.92 -21.07 -2.90
C VAL A 8 -5.30 -21.25 -2.29
N ASP A 9 -6.28 -21.44 -3.16
CA ASP A 9 -7.69 -21.65 -2.82
C ASP A 9 -8.24 -20.62 -1.81
N VAL A 10 -8.01 -19.34 -2.11
CA VAL A 10 -8.31 -18.26 -1.18
C VAL A 10 -9.76 -17.82 -1.32
N ASP A 11 -10.47 -17.93 -0.20
CA ASP A 11 -11.79 -17.36 0.05
C ASP A 11 -11.68 -16.17 1.02
N VAL A 12 -12.46 -15.11 0.77
CA VAL A 12 -12.55 -13.96 1.69
C VAL A 12 -13.99 -13.72 2.09
N PHE A 13 -14.22 -13.61 3.39
CA PHE A 13 -15.55 -13.42 3.96
C PHE A 13 -15.68 -12.11 4.72
N TYR A 14 -16.90 -11.57 4.73
CA TYR A 14 -17.36 -10.53 5.63
C TYR A 14 -18.59 -11.07 6.39
N GLY A 15 -18.38 -11.54 7.61
CA GLY A 15 -19.36 -12.31 8.34
C GLY A 15 -19.74 -13.59 7.59
N LYS A 16 -21.01 -13.71 7.16
CA LYS A 16 -21.50 -14.87 6.38
C LYS A 16 -21.39 -14.67 4.86
N PHE A 17 -21.05 -13.48 4.41
CA PHE A 17 -20.97 -13.16 2.99
C PHE A 17 -19.59 -13.51 2.44
N LYS A 18 -19.53 -14.45 1.48
CA LYS A 18 -18.32 -14.79 0.73
C LYS A 18 -18.14 -13.74 -0.37
N ALA A 19 -17.15 -12.87 -0.22
CA ALA A 19 -16.87 -11.76 -1.12
C ALA A 19 -15.87 -12.13 -2.22
N VAL A 20 -15.04 -13.14 -1.98
CA VAL A 20 -14.06 -13.69 -2.94
C VAL A 20 -14.08 -15.21 -2.76
N GLU A 21 -13.98 -15.95 -3.87
CA GLU A 21 -14.08 -17.41 -3.85
C GLU A 21 -13.00 -18.07 -4.70
N GLY A 22 -12.30 -19.06 -4.12
CA GLY A 22 -11.41 -20.00 -4.80
C GLY A 22 -10.26 -19.36 -5.58
N VAL A 23 -9.68 -18.24 -5.10
CA VAL A 23 -8.62 -17.55 -5.85
C VAL A 23 -7.33 -18.34 -5.77
N ASN A 24 -6.84 -18.72 -6.95
CA ASN A 24 -5.52 -19.33 -7.15
C ASN A 24 -4.70 -18.44 -8.06
N ILE A 25 -3.61 -17.84 -7.55
CA ILE A 25 -2.73 -16.95 -8.30
C ILE A 25 -1.30 -17.04 -7.82
N ASP A 26 -0.37 -16.87 -8.74
CA ASP A 26 1.06 -16.83 -8.49
C ASP A 26 1.66 -15.57 -9.13
N ILE A 27 2.14 -14.67 -8.30
CA ILE A 27 2.74 -13.40 -8.71
C ILE A 27 4.24 -13.48 -8.47
N ALA A 28 5.00 -13.53 -9.57
CA ALA A 28 6.45 -13.62 -9.52
C ALA A 28 7.10 -12.35 -8.92
N PRO A 29 8.25 -12.47 -8.25
CA PRO A 29 8.99 -11.30 -7.79
C PRO A 29 9.39 -10.40 -8.97
N ARG A 30 9.43 -9.09 -8.75
CA ARG A 30 9.78 -8.05 -9.74
C ARG A 30 8.85 -8.02 -10.97
N SER A 31 7.61 -8.46 -10.81
CA SER A 31 6.59 -8.36 -11.83
C SER A 31 5.53 -7.32 -11.47
N VAL A 32 4.78 -6.91 -12.48
CA VAL A 32 3.57 -6.09 -12.31
C VAL A 32 2.39 -6.95 -12.75
N THR A 33 1.41 -7.13 -11.87
CA THR A 33 0.19 -7.89 -12.14
C THR A 33 -1.01 -6.97 -12.00
N ALA A 34 -1.87 -6.90 -13.00
CA ALA A 34 -3.10 -6.13 -12.97
C ALA A 34 -4.31 -7.05 -12.83
N PHE A 35 -5.19 -6.75 -11.86
CA PHE A 35 -6.49 -7.39 -11.72
C PHE A 35 -7.54 -6.58 -12.49
N ILE A 36 -8.14 -7.20 -13.50
CA ILE A 36 -9.15 -6.57 -14.37
C ILE A 36 -10.47 -7.30 -14.17
N GLY A 37 -11.54 -6.55 -14.06
CA GLY A 37 -12.90 -7.07 -13.90
C GLY A 37 -13.90 -5.99 -13.55
N PRO A 38 -15.21 -6.28 -13.61
CA PRO A 38 -16.26 -5.31 -13.32
C PRO A 38 -16.21 -4.80 -11.88
N SER A 39 -16.92 -3.68 -11.62
CA SER A 39 -17.08 -3.18 -10.25
C SER A 39 -17.80 -4.23 -9.39
N GLY A 40 -17.35 -4.38 -8.16
CA GLY A 40 -17.95 -5.32 -7.18
C GLY A 40 -17.50 -6.79 -7.33
N CYS A 41 -16.63 -7.16 -8.29
CA CYS A 41 -16.16 -8.55 -8.43
C CYS A 41 -15.08 -8.98 -7.40
N GLY A 42 -14.81 -8.19 -6.35
CA GLY A 42 -13.92 -8.58 -5.27
C GLY A 42 -12.45 -8.14 -5.40
N LYS A 43 -12.04 -7.39 -6.44
CA LYS A 43 -10.63 -6.94 -6.63
C LYS A 43 -10.04 -6.25 -5.41
N THR A 44 -10.71 -5.22 -4.91
CA THR A 44 -10.29 -4.48 -3.71
C THR A 44 -10.26 -5.36 -2.46
N THR A 45 -11.23 -6.28 -2.33
CA THR A 45 -11.31 -7.24 -1.22
C THR A 45 -10.09 -8.16 -1.24
N PHE A 46 -9.78 -8.73 -2.40
CA PHE A 46 -8.61 -9.59 -2.56
C PHE A 46 -7.29 -8.81 -2.33
N LEU A 47 -7.14 -7.60 -2.88
CA LEU A 47 -5.98 -6.76 -2.60
C LEU A 47 -5.79 -6.52 -1.10
N ARG A 48 -6.87 -6.20 -0.38
CA ARG A 48 -6.82 -5.95 1.07
C ARG A 48 -6.56 -7.22 1.88
N SER A 49 -6.85 -8.40 1.37
CA SER A 49 -6.48 -9.65 2.03
C SER A 49 -4.97 -9.90 1.96
N ILE A 50 -4.29 -9.53 0.86
CA ILE A 50 -2.85 -9.72 0.69
C ILE A 50 -2.02 -8.98 1.76
N ASN A 51 -2.48 -7.84 2.28
CA ASN A 51 -1.79 -7.12 3.36
C ASN A 51 -2.55 -7.12 4.69
N ARG A 52 -3.53 -8.00 4.83
CA ARG A 52 -4.37 -8.16 6.03
C ARG A 52 -5.16 -6.90 6.43
N MET A 53 -5.36 -5.95 5.48
CA MET A 53 -6.16 -4.74 5.76
C MET A 53 -7.66 -5.01 5.85
N HIS A 54 -8.16 -6.13 5.30
CA HIS A 54 -9.56 -6.53 5.45
C HIS A 54 -9.95 -6.80 6.91
N GLU A 55 -9.00 -7.24 7.76
CA GLU A 55 -9.20 -7.52 9.19
C GLU A 55 -9.58 -6.28 10.01
N VAL A 56 -9.42 -5.06 9.45
CA VAL A 56 -9.91 -3.82 10.08
C VAL A 56 -11.45 -3.80 10.16
N LEU A 57 -12.11 -4.59 9.30
CA LEU A 57 -13.56 -4.75 9.32
C LEU A 57 -13.93 -5.91 10.24
N PRO A 58 -14.80 -5.69 11.26
CA PRO A 58 -15.23 -6.75 12.15
C PRO A 58 -15.87 -7.93 11.41
N GLY A 59 -15.46 -9.15 11.75
CA GLY A 59 -15.97 -10.38 11.14
C GLY A 59 -15.42 -10.70 9.76
N ALA A 60 -14.38 -10.01 9.32
CA ALA A 60 -13.66 -10.36 8.09
C ALA A 60 -12.71 -11.54 8.35
N THR A 61 -12.79 -12.58 7.52
CA THR A 61 -11.92 -13.77 7.60
C THR A 61 -11.41 -14.16 6.22
N VAL A 62 -10.31 -14.91 6.22
CA VAL A 62 -9.73 -15.52 5.02
C VAL A 62 -9.55 -17.00 5.27
N ASP A 63 -10.01 -17.83 4.34
CA ASP A 63 -9.72 -19.26 4.26
C ASP A 63 -8.77 -19.51 3.08
N GLY A 64 -8.07 -20.66 3.07
CA GLY A 64 -7.00 -20.94 2.11
C GLY A 64 -5.65 -20.42 2.57
N GLN A 65 -4.69 -20.24 1.64
CA GLN A 65 -3.33 -19.81 1.98
C GLN A 65 -2.92 -18.59 1.16
N LEU A 66 -2.40 -17.57 1.84
CA LEU A 66 -1.72 -16.43 1.22
C LEU A 66 -0.25 -16.43 1.65
N LEU A 67 0.63 -16.70 0.69
CA LEU A 67 2.04 -16.87 0.95
C LEU A 67 2.85 -15.67 0.43
N LEU A 68 3.77 -15.17 1.24
CA LEU A 68 4.78 -14.18 0.87
C LEU A 68 6.16 -14.85 0.94
N ASP A 69 6.77 -15.14 -0.22
CA ASP A 69 8.00 -15.96 -0.33
C ASP A 69 7.88 -17.31 0.40
N GLY A 70 6.72 -17.97 0.33
CA GLY A 70 6.47 -19.27 0.95
C GLY A 70 6.06 -19.21 2.43
N GLU A 71 6.11 -18.06 3.08
CA GLU A 71 5.57 -17.87 4.44
C GLU A 71 4.09 -17.53 4.38
N ASP A 72 3.23 -18.29 5.05
CA ASP A 72 1.81 -17.98 5.17
C ASP A 72 1.61 -16.73 6.04
N ILE A 73 1.11 -15.66 5.44
CA ILE A 73 0.88 -14.40 6.13
C ILE A 73 -0.28 -14.45 7.15
N TYR A 74 -1.09 -15.52 7.13
CA TYR A 74 -2.14 -15.82 8.12
C TYR A 74 -1.74 -16.94 9.07
N GLY A 75 -0.50 -17.44 8.98
CA GLY A 75 0.02 -18.51 9.82
C GLY A 75 0.00 -18.17 11.31
N PRO A 76 0.02 -19.20 12.19
CA PRO A 76 0.04 -19.00 13.63
C PRO A 76 1.20 -18.09 14.08
N GLY A 77 0.89 -17.06 14.87
CA GLY A 77 1.90 -16.14 15.41
C GLY A 77 2.41 -15.07 14.45
N VAL A 78 1.90 -14.99 13.22
CA VAL A 78 2.28 -13.94 12.27
C VAL A 78 1.63 -12.62 12.67
N ASP A 79 2.47 -11.61 12.97
CA ASP A 79 2.03 -10.26 13.31
C ASP A 79 1.53 -9.50 12.06
N PRO A 80 0.26 -9.03 12.04
CA PRO A 80 -0.27 -8.22 10.94
C PRO A 80 0.53 -6.94 10.69
N VAL A 81 1.13 -6.34 11.71
CA VAL A 81 1.94 -5.13 11.58
C VAL A 81 3.21 -5.42 10.78
N ARG A 82 3.85 -6.56 11.04
CA ARG A 82 5.01 -7.03 10.27
C ARG A 82 4.63 -7.22 8.79
N VAL A 83 3.50 -7.88 8.50
CA VAL A 83 3.01 -8.06 7.12
C VAL A 83 2.80 -6.72 6.43
N ARG A 84 2.10 -5.78 7.08
CA ARG A 84 1.82 -4.44 6.53
C ARG A 84 3.08 -3.59 6.33
N SER A 85 4.14 -3.83 7.06
CA SER A 85 5.43 -3.15 6.84
C SER A 85 6.15 -3.64 5.57
N GLN A 86 5.92 -4.89 5.17
CA GLN A 86 6.49 -5.50 3.96
C GLN A 86 5.63 -5.27 2.71
N ILE A 87 4.31 -5.11 2.89
CA ILE A 87 3.35 -4.96 1.81
C ILE A 87 2.66 -3.59 1.94
N GLY A 88 3.19 -2.61 1.21
CA GLY A 88 2.61 -1.27 1.15
C GLY A 88 1.30 -1.24 0.36
N MET A 89 0.43 -0.25 0.66
CA MET A 89 -0.82 -0.06 -0.07
C MET A 89 -1.05 1.39 -0.43
N VAL A 90 -1.46 1.61 -1.68
CA VAL A 90 -1.99 2.88 -2.19
C VAL A 90 -3.49 2.70 -2.42
N PHE A 91 -4.30 3.49 -1.72
CA PHE A 91 -5.76 3.41 -1.79
C PHE A 91 -6.30 4.18 -2.99
N GLN A 92 -7.48 3.80 -3.46
CA GLN A 92 -8.21 4.48 -4.53
C GLN A 92 -8.43 5.97 -4.23
N ARG A 93 -8.83 6.29 -2.99
CA ARG A 93 -8.96 7.68 -2.54
C ARG A 93 -7.67 8.11 -1.84
N PRO A 94 -7.09 9.27 -2.22
CA PRO A 94 -5.92 9.79 -1.54
C PRO A 94 -6.19 9.97 -0.05
N ASN A 95 -5.23 9.55 0.76
CA ASN A 95 -5.32 9.64 2.22
C ASN A 95 -4.02 10.20 2.85
N PRO A 96 -3.52 11.37 2.40
CA PRO A 96 -2.39 11.99 3.07
C PRO A 96 -2.78 12.34 4.51
N PHE A 97 -1.81 12.34 5.41
CA PHE A 97 -2.03 12.84 6.77
C PHE A 97 -2.26 14.37 6.71
N PRO A 98 -3.47 14.86 7.02
CA PRO A 98 -3.86 16.25 6.70
C PRO A 98 -3.09 17.29 7.53
N THR A 99 -2.66 16.93 8.73
CA THR A 99 -1.90 17.81 9.65
C THR A 99 -0.40 17.77 9.42
N MET A 100 0.08 16.85 8.56
CA MET A 100 1.50 16.71 8.25
C MET A 100 1.88 17.50 7.00
N SER A 101 3.11 18.02 6.99
CA SER A 101 3.71 18.61 5.80
C SER A 101 3.88 17.55 4.68
N ILE A 102 4.19 18.01 3.46
CA ILE A 102 4.52 17.10 2.34
C ILE A 102 5.72 16.23 2.72
N ARG A 103 6.79 16.84 3.27
CA ARG A 103 7.97 16.14 3.81
C ARG A 103 7.57 15.09 4.85
N ASP A 104 6.78 15.47 5.82
CA ASP A 104 6.39 14.59 6.92
C ASP A 104 5.49 13.45 6.48
N ASN A 105 4.63 13.67 5.49
CA ASN A 105 3.85 12.61 4.87
C ASN A 105 4.76 11.53 4.25
N VAL A 106 5.80 11.93 3.52
CA VAL A 106 6.76 10.97 2.93
C VAL A 106 7.49 10.18 4.02
N LEU A 107 7.90 10.86 5.11
CA LEU A 107 8.66 10.26 6.21
C LEU A 107 7.78 9.58 7.27
N ALA A 108 6.45 9.58 7.09
CA ALA A 108 5.52 9.14 8.13
C ALA A 108 5.79 7.72 8.63
N GLY A 109 6.13 6.77 7.74
CA GLY A 109 6.43 5.40 8.14
C GLY A 109 7.62 5.29 9.08
N TYR A 110 8.67 6.08 8.86
CA TYR A 110 9.84 6.13 9.76
C TYR A 110 9.49 6.77 11.11
N LYS A 111 8.73 7.88 11.08
CA LYS A 111 8.31 8.58 12.30
C LYS A 111 7.41 7.71 13.18
N LEU A 112 6.43 7.04 12.59
CA LEU A 112 5.49 6.18 13.30
C LEU A 112 6.17 4.92 13.89
N ASN A 113 7.20 4.40 13.20
CA ASN A 113 7.99 3.27 13.70
C ASN A 113 9.11 3.69 14.68
N GLY A 114 9.17 4.97 15.07
CA GLY A 114 10.19 5.47 16.00
C GLY A 114 11.60 5.53 15.43
N THR A 115 11.78 5.31 14.12
CA THR A 115 13.08 5.34 13.48
C THR A 115 13.54 6.78 13.22
N ARG A 116 14.63 7.19 13.84
CA ARG A 116 15.23 8.52 13.63
C ARG A 116 16.17 8.50 12.45
N LEU A 117 15.88 9.32 11.46
CA LEU A 117 16.79 9.59 10.34
C LEU A 117 17.58 10.87 10.61
N ASN A 118 18.87 10.90 10.26
CA ASN A 118 19.57 12.17 10.22
C ASN A 118 19.05 13.06 9.07
N LYS A 119 19.29 14.37 9.15
CA LYS A 119 18.73 15.34 8.20
C LYS A 119 19.08 15.00 6.74
N SER A 120 20.36 14.72 6.46
CA SER A 120 20.83 14.40 5.10
C SER A 120 20.11 13.19 4.51
N ARG A 121 19.96 12.10 5.29
CA ARG A 121 19.28 10.88 4.86
C ARG A 121 17.78 11.10 4.67
N ALA A 122 17.17 11.93 5.53
CA ALA A 122 15.76 12.29 5.40
C ALA A 122 15.51 13.10 4.11
N ASP A 123 16.38 14.08 3.81
CA ASP A 123 16.26 14.92 2.62
C ASP A 123 16.44 14.08 1.33
N GLU A 124 17.45 13.23 1.28
CA GLU A 124 17.68 12.29 0.17
C GLU A 124 16.46 11.36 -0.06
N LEU A 125 15.92 10.80 1.02
CA LEU A 125 14.77 9.89 0.95
C LEU A 125 13.52 10.60 0.44
N VAL A 126 13.26 11.83 0.92
CA VAL A 126 12.13 12.65 0.48
C VAL A 126 12.25 12.96 -1.01
N GLU A 127 13.39 13.44 -1.46
CA GLU A 127 13.62 13.74 -2.87
C GLU A 127 13.45 12.49 -3.74
N LYS A 128 14.12 11.40 -3.40
CA LYS A 128 14.04 10.13 -4.12
C LYS A 128 12.60 9.62 -4.25
N SER A 129 11.85 9.66 -3.15
CA SER A 129 10.47 9.16 -3.12
C SER A 129 9.52 10.05 -3.92
N LEU A 130 9.66 11.38 -3.81
CA LEU A 130 8.85 12.31 -4.60
C LEU A 130 9.19 12.27 -6.09
N ARG A 131 10.45 12.04 -6.46
CA ARG A 131 10.85 11.80 -7.85
C ARG A 131 10.26 10.49 -8.39
N GLY A 132 10.31 9.40 -7.60
CA GLY A 132 9.70 8.12 -7.95
C GLY A 132 8.18 8.19 -8.16
N ALA A 133 7.50 9.11 -7.45
CA ALA A 133 6.08 9.39 -7.63
C ALA A 133 5.77 10.50 -8.65
N ASN A 134 6.76 10.99 -9.40
CA ASN A 134 6.63 12.10 -10.36
C ASN A 134 5.97 13.36 -9.76
N LEU A 135 6.32 13.71 -8.52
CA LEU A 135 5.75 14.85 -7.79
C LEU A 135 6.82 15.92 -7.43
N TRP A 136 8.11 15.57 -7.44
CA TRP A 136 9.19 16.41 -6.96
C TRP A 136 9.18 17.83 -7.54
N ASN A 137 9.10 17.96 -8.86
CA ASN A 137 9.19 19.25 -9.52
C ASN A 137 8.05 20.21 -9.18
N GLU A 138 6.90 19.67 -8.74
CA GLU A 138 5.72 20.46 -8.37
C GLU A 138 5.76 20.93 -6.91
N VAL A 139 6.54 20.25 -6.04
CA VAL A 139 6.46 20.49 -4.59
C VAL A 139 7.79 20.81 -3.91
N LYS A 140 8.92 20.71 -4.61
CA LYS A 140 10.28 20.87 -4.04
C LYS A 140 10.47 22.19 -3.26
N ASP A 141 9.80 23.27 -3.68
CA ASP A 141 9.91 24.60 -3.06
C ASP A 141 8.87 24.82 -1.93
N ARG A 142 8.06 23.82 -1.60
CA ARG A 142 7.00 23.91 -0.59
C ARG A 142 6.84 22.65 0.27
N LEU A 143 7.94 21.93 0.51
CA LEU A 143 7.94 20.65 1.25
C LEU A 143 7.38 20.74 2.67
N ASP A 144 7.51 21.93 3.29
CA ASP A 144 7.01 22.17 4.65
C ASP A 144 5.54 22.62 4.70
N LYS A 145 4.88 22.77 3.53
CA LYS A 145 3.44 23.06 3.47
C LYS A 145 2.61 21.80 3.71
N PRO A 146 1.37 21.94 4.25
CA PRO A 146 0.47 20.80 4.48
C PRO A 146 0.18 20.02 3.20
N GLY A 147 0.16 18.68 3.30
CA GLY A 147 -0.20 17.80 2.19
C GLY A 147 -1.65 17.94 1.74
N SER A 148 -2.55 18.40 2.63
CA SER A 148 -3.95 18.68 2.33
C SER A 148 -4.17 19.83 1.33
N GLY A 149 -3.20 20.72 1.16
CA GLY A 149 -3.26 21.82 0.19
C GLY A 149 -2.93 21.41 -1.25
N LEU A 150 -2.65 20.15 -1.51
CA LEU A 150 -2.38 19.60 -2.83
C LEU A 150 -3.68 19.26 -3.58
N SER A 151 -3.66 19.28 -4.92
CA SER A 151 -4.76 18.75 -5.74
C SER A 151 -4.95 17.24 -5.52
N GLY A 152 -6.11 16.68 -5.87
CA GLY A 152 -6.39 15.25 -5.68
C GLY A 152 -5.32 14.34 -6.33
N GLY A 153 -4.92 14.62 -7.57
CA GLY A 153 -3.85 13.88 -8.24
C GLY A 153 -2.48 14.04 -7.57
N GLN A 154 -2.17 15.24 -7.05
CA GLN A 154 -0.93 15.47 -6.28
C GLN A 154 -0.97 14.72 -4.94
N GLN A 155 -2.13 14.71 -4.26
CA GLN A 155 -2.30 13.93 -3.03
C GLN A 155 -2.13 12.44 -3.28
N GLN A 156 -2.64 11.91 -4.39
CA GLN A 156 -2.45 10.50 -4.77
C GLN A 156 -0.97 10.19 -4.98
N ARG A 157 -0.25 11.04 -5.72
CA ARG A 157 1.19 10.89 -5.91
C ARG A 157 1.98 11.05 -4.60
N LEU A 158 1.51 11.87 -3.66
CA LEU A 158 2.11 11.96 -2.32
C LEU A 158 1.92 10.65 -1.54
N CYS A 159 0.74 10.01 -1.63
CA CYS A 159 0.50 8.70 -1.03
C CYS A 159 1.38 7.60 -1.66
N ILE A 160 1.63 7.65 -2.97
CA ILE A 160 2.59 6.78 -3.64
C ILE A 160 4.00 7.03 -3.11
N ALA A 161 4.44 8.30 -3.03
CA ALA A 161 5.77 8.64 -2.48
C ALA A 161 5.96 8.14 -1.05
N ARG A 162 4.93 8.28 -0.19
CA ARG A 162 4.91 7.75 1.18
C ARG A 162 5.08 6.23 1.20
N SER A 163 4.39 5.52 0.30
CA SER A 163 4.48 4.06 0.22
C SER A 163 5.84 3.58 -0.27
N ILE A 164 6.46 4.28 -1.23
CA ILE A 164 7.81 3.96 -1.75
C ILE A 164 8.89 4.24 -0.69
N ALA A 165 8.72 5.28 0.12
CA ALA A 165 9.74 5.73 1.06
C ALA A 165 10.18 4.64 2.04
N VAL A 166 9.27 3.81 2.51
CA VAL A 166 9.57 2.71 3.44
C VAL A 166 10.19 1.49 2.77
N GLN A 167 10.35 1.51 1.44
CA GLN A 167 10.96 0.46 0.62
C GLN A 167 10.31 -0.92 0.87
N PRO A 168 8.98 -1.05 0.73
CA PRO A 168 8.30 -2.32 0.93
C PRO A 168 8.75 -3.35 -0.12
N ASP A 169 8.58 -4.63 0.18
CA ASP A 169 8.87 -5.72 -0.75
C ASP A 169 7.82 -5.81 -1.87
N VAL A 170 6.59 -5.42 -1.57
CA VAL A 170 5.44 -5.38 -2.48
C VAL A 170 4.65 -4.09 -2.30
N ILE A 171 4.11 -3.55 -3.39
CA ILE A 171 3.16 -2.43 -3.36
C ILE A 171 1.86 -2.87 -4.02
N LEU A 172 0.77 -2.77 -3.27
CA LEU A 172 -0.59 -2.96 -3.75
C LEU A 172 -1.17 -1.60 -4.15
N MET A 173 -1.85 -1.54 -5.30
CA MET A 173 -2.48 -0.32 -5.79
C MET A 173 -3.95 -0.60 -6.11
N ASP A 174 -4.86 0.02 -5.36
CA ASP A 174 -6.30 -0.09 -5.56
C ASP A 174 -6.77 1.07 -6.43
N GLU A 175 -6.99 0.82 -7.73
CA GLU A 175 -7.40 1.80 -8.76
C GLU A 175 -6.63 3.15 -8.70
N PRO A 176 -5.30 3.15 -8.72
CA PRO A 176 -4.49 4.34 -8.42
C PRO A 176 -4.67 5.48 -9.45
N LEU A 177 -5.19 5.18 -10.62
CA LEU A 177 -5.32 6.12 -11.74
C LEU A 177 -6.73 6.72 -11.89
N SER A 178 -7.69 6.34 -11.06
CA SER A 178 -9.08 6.81 -11.16
C SER A 178 -9.24 8.34 -10.99
N LEU A 179 -8.22 9.01 -10.44
CA LEU A 179 -8.18 10.48 -10.24
C LEU A 179 -7.18 11.19 -11.17
N ILE A 180 -6.45 10.44 -12.00
CA ILE A 180 -5.56 11.02 -12.99
C ILE A 180 -6.31 11.03 -14.31
N HIS A 181 -7.06 12.09 -14.57
CA HIS A 181 -7.52 12.39 -15.92
C HIS A 181 -6.29 12.73 -16.75
N ILE A 182 -5.94 11.82 -17.67
CA ILE A 182 -5.00 12.08 -18.75
C ILE A 182 -5.74 12.89 -19.81
#